data_243f5f3dc2e70970c2acedea2ffb47f8
#
_entry.id   243f5f3dc2e70970c2acedea2ffb47f8
#
_cell.length_a   1.000
_cell.length_b   1.000
_cell.length_c   1.000
_cell.angle_alpha   90.00
_cell.angle_beta   90.00
_cell.angle_gamma   90.00
#
_symmetry.space_group_name_H-M   'P 1'
#
loop_
_entity.id
_entity.type
_entity.pdbx_description
1 polymer ?
#
loop_
_entity_poly.entity_id
_entity_poly.type
_entity_poly.pdbx_seq_one_letter_code
_entity_poly.pdbx_strand_id
1 'polypeptide(L)'
;MSKLDDLIQKLCPDGVEYKPLSEIFNTRNGYTPSKKEKNFWENGTVPWFRMEDIRENGGILDHAMQYVSINAIKGDPFPANSIIVATSATIGEHALITVPSIANQRFTYLMIKNQYRNEYDPKFLYYYCFKLDEYCKECLNQGNFASVDMKKFSKFQFPRLPMEIQREIVGVLDNYTEVTAKIKASLEKELVARQKQYEFYRDKLLTFDVLRGGTIDFRWRMLCEIADISTGNSNTNEA
;
A
#
# COMPACT_ATOMS: atom_id res chain seq x y z
N MET A 1 8.12 -13.19 29.74
CA MET A 1 8.81 -12.64 28.55
C MET A 1 8.18 -13.27 27.33
N SER A 2 8.15 -12.58 26.20
CA SER A 2 7.66 -13.20 24.96
C SER A 2 8.73 -14.15 24.40
N LYS A 3 8.32 -15.11 23.56
CA LYS A 3 9.27 -15.99 22.86
C LYS A 3 10.35 -15.20 22.10
N LEU A 4 9.99 -14.03 21.57
CA LEU A 4 10.91 -13.14 20.88
C LEU A 4 11.96 -12.55 21.83
N ASP A 5 11.56 -12.13 23.04
CA ASP A 5 12.50 -11.61 24.05
C ASP A 5 13.54 -12.65 24.44
N ASP A 6 13.10 -13.90 24.64
CA ASP A 6 13.99 -15.02 24.99
C ASP A 6 14.99 -15.30 23.84
N LEU A 7 14.53 -15.25 22.59
CA LEU A 7 15.39 -15.43 21.42
C LEU A 7 16.42 -14.31 21.28
N ILE A 8 16.02 -13.05 21.48
CA ILE A 8 16.93 -11.90 21.41
C ILE A 8 17.99 -12.01 22.49
N GLN A 9 17.62 -12.31 23.73
CA GLN A 9 18.59 -12.48 24.82
C GLN A 9 19.59 -13.61 24.56
N LYS A 10 19.11 -14.70 23.96
CA LYS A 10 19.95 -15.89 23.69
C LYS A 10 20.89 -15.70 22.50
N LEU A 11 20.40 -15.10 21.42
CA LEU A 11 21.10 -15.05 20.13
C LEU A 11 21.80 -13.70 19.85
N CYS A 12 21.45 -12.65 20.59
CA CYS A 12 22.05 -11.33 20.49
C CYS A 12 22.42 -10.76 21.88
N PRO A 13 23.20 -11.50 22.71
CA PRO A 13 23.53 -11.05 24.07
C PRO A 13 24.33 -9.73 24.09
N ASP A 14 25.13 -9.48 23.06
CA ASP A 14 25.98 -8.29 22.91
C ASP A 14 25.30 -7.17 22.11
N GLY A 15 23.99 -7.32 21.80
CA GLY A 15 23.22 -6.38 20.99
C GLY A 15 23.13 -6.77 19.52
N VAL A 16 22.61 -5.84 18.70
CA VAL A 16 22.34 -6.05 17.28
C VAL A 16 23.28 -5.19 16.43
N GLU A 17 23.99 -5.85 15.51
CA GLU A 17 24.77 -5.16 14.48
C GLU A 17 23.85 -4.52 13.46
N TYR A 18 24.20 -3.32 12.98
CA TYR A 18 23.48 -2.62 11.91
C TYR A 18 24.38 -2.42 10.68
N LYS A 19 23.79 -2.55 9.49
CA LYS A 19 24.47 -2.36 8.22
C LYS A 19 23.75 -1.33 7.35
N PRO A 20 24.48 -0.43 6.68
CA PRO A 20 23.84 0.55 5.79
C PRO A 20 23.19 -0.15 4.59
N LEU A 21 22.08 0.44 4.11
CA LEU A 21 21.33 -0.02 2.93
C LEU A 21 22.26 -0.30 1.74
N SER A 22 23.21 0.58 1.49
CA SER A 22 24.18 0.46 0.39
C SER A 22 25.11 -0.77 0.52
N GLU A 23 25.29 -1.31 1.72
CA GLU A 23 26.07 -2.51 1.92
C GLU A 23 25.25 -3.77 1.56
N ILE A 24 23.96 -3.79 1.94
CA ILE A 24 23.08 -4.97 1.78
C ILE A 24 22.51 -5.04 0.37
N PHE A 25 22.15 -3.91 -0.21
CA PHE A 25 21.41 -3.86 -1.47
C PHE A 25 22.19 -3.24 -2.62
N ASN A 26 21.94 -3.74 -3.82
CA ASN A 26 22.09 -2.99 -5.05
C ASN A 26 20.80 -2.20 -5.29
N THR A 27 20.93 -0.92 -5.65
CA THR A 27 19.80 -0.05 -5.92
C THR A 27 19.75 0.35 -7.38
N ARG A 28 18.55 0.37 -7.96
CA ARG A 28 18.33 0.84 -9.33
C ARG A 28 16.92 1.41 -9.46
N ASN A 29 16.79 2.53 -10.14
CA ASN A 29 15.48 3.12 -10.38
C ASN A 29 14.69 2.29 -11.40
N GLY A 30 13.39 2.20 -11.17
CA GLY A 30 12.45 1.74 -12.16
C GLY A 30 12.38 2.70 -13.36
N TYR A 31 11.66 2.29 -14.40
CA TYR A 31 11.46 3.10 -15.59
C TYR A 31 10.13 2.78 -16.28
N THR A 32 9.68 3.70 -17.12
CA THR A 32 8.52 3.51 -17.97
C THR A 32 9.00 3.28 -19.40
N PRO A 33 8.69 2.13 -20.02
CA PRO A 33 8.91 1.92 -21.45
C PRO A 33 8.20 2.98 -22.28
N SER A 34 8.72 3.24 -23.50
CA SER A 34 8.11 4.22 -24.40
C SER A 34 6.64 3.90 -24.67
N LYS A 35 5.73 4.82 -24.35
CA LYS A 35 4.31 4.68 -24.64
C LYS A 35 3.98 4.82 -26.15
N LYS A 36 4.92 5.34 -26.93
CA LYS A 36 4.78 5.46 -28.38
C LYS A 36 4.92 4.09 -29.09
N GLU A 37 5.63 3.16 -28.46
CA GLU A 37 5.89 1.81 -28.98
C GLU A 37 4.78 0.89 -28.47
N LYS A 38 3.73 0.72 -29.28
CA LYS A 38 2.57 -0.14 -28.92
C LYS A 38 3.01 -1.57 -28.59
N ASN A 39 3.96 -2.13 -29.34
CA ASN A 39 4.50 -3.48 -29.13
C ASN A 39 5.10 -3.70 -27.72
N PHE A 40 5.44 -2.63 -26.99
CA PHE A 40 5.93 -2.75 -25.62
C PHE A 40 4.80 -3.03 -24.63
N TRP A 41 3.56 -2.72 -25.00
CA TRP A 41 2.39 -2.73 -24.11
C TRP A 41 1.33 -3.77 -24.54
N GLU A 42 1.49 -4.37 -25.70
CA GLU A 42 0.60 -5.41 -26.21
C GLU A 42 1.18 -6.79 -25.89
N ASN A 43 0.33 -7.74 -25.45
CA ASN A 43 0.70 -9.10 -25.08
C ASN A 43 1.88 -9.18 -24.09
N GLY A 44 1.92 -8.24 -23.13
CA GLY A 44 2.96 -8.18 -22.11
C GLY A 44 2.93 -9.39 -21.17
N THR A 45 4.12 -9.88 -20.83
CA THR A 45 4.30 -11.00 -19.89
C THR A 45 5.07 -10.61 -18.64
N VAL A 46 5.73 -9.45 -18.65
CA VAL A 46 6.50 -8.95 -17.50
C VAL A 46 5.67 -7.92 -16.75
N PRO A 47 5.43 -8.11 -15.43
CA PRO A 47 4.70 -7.15 -14.63
C PRO A 47 5.40 -5.78 -14.61
N TRP A 48 4.63 -4.70 -14.78
CA TRP A 48 5.09 -3.33 -14.65
C TRP A 48 4.35 -2.63 -13.52
N PHE A 49 4.99 -2.55 -12.36
CA PHE A 49 4.38 -2.06 -11.13
C PHE A 49 4.31 -0.54 -11.05
N ARG A 50 3.18 -0.08 -10.52
CA ARG A 50 2.89 1.31 -10.24
C ARG A 50 2.32 1.44 -8.81
N MET A 51 2.07 2.66 -8.39
CA MET A 51 1.49 2.96 -7.09
C MET A 51 0.10 2.37 -6.91
N GLU A 52 -0.67 2.32 -8.00
CA GLU A 52 -2.01 1.74 -8.03
C GLU A 52 -1.98 0.25 -7.65
N ASP A 53 -0.95 -0.49 -8.10
CA ASP A 53 -0.81 -1.92 -7.77
C ASP A 53 -0.64 -2.15 -6.26
N ILE A 54 0.10 -1.28 -5.57
CA ILE A 54 0.27 -1.36 -4.10
C ILE A 54 -1.06 -1.08 -3.39
N ARG A 55 -1.84 -0.13 -3.87
CA ARG A 55 -3.11 0.28 -3.26
C ARG A 55 -4.20 -0.76 -3.44
N GLU A 56 -4.24 -1.43 -4.59
CA GLU A 56 -5.25 -2.44 -4.90
C GLU A 56 -4.89 -3.82 -4.31
N ASN A 57 -3.62 -4.21 -4.40
CA ASN A 57 -3.18 -5.57 -4.09
C ASN A 57 -2.38 -5.67 -2.79
N GLY A 58 -2.11 -4.54 -2.11
CA GLY A 58 -1.33 -4.51 -0.87
C GLY A 58 0.19 -4.48 -1.10
N GLY A 59 0.94 -4.66 -0.01
CA GLY A 59 2.40 -4.47 -0.01
C GLY A 59 3.22 -5.70 -0.42
N ILE A 60 2.61 -6.84 -0.78
CA ILE A 60 3.31 -8.02 -1.32
C ILE A 60 2.69 -8.36 -2.67
N LEU A 61 3.47 -8.22 -3.74
CA LEU A 61 2.97 -8.24 -5.11
C LEU A 61 3.60 -9.37 -5.92
N ASP A 62 2.78 -10.20 -6.55
CA ASP A 62 3.14 -11.25 -7.50
C ASP A 62 2.57 -11.01 -8.91
N HIS A 63 1.64 -10.08 -9.05
CA HIS A 63 1.01 -9.68 -10.31
C HIS A 63 0.81 -8.16 -10.34
N ALA A 64 0.70 -7.60 -11.53
CA ALA A 64 0.45 -6.18 -11.77
C ALA A 64 -0.82 -5.99 -12.58
N MET A 65 -1.45 -4.82 -12.44
CA MET A 65 -2.58 -4.42 -13.29
C MET A 65 -2.17 -4.23 -14.75
N GLN A 66 -0.89 -3.99 -15.02
CA GLN A 66 -0.35 -3.78 -16.35
C GLN A 66 0.94 -4.56 -16.56
N TYR A 67 1.07 -5.12 -17.75
CA TYR A 67 2.23 -5.92 -18.17
C TYR A 67 2.88 -5.27 -19.38
N VAL A 68 4.17 -5.53 -19.56
CA VAL A 68 4.93 -5.12 -20.74
C VAL A 68 5.56 -6.32 -21.42
N SER A 69 5.81 -6.18 -22.73
CA SER A 69 6.54 -7.18 -23.50
C SER A 69 8.00 -7.27 -23.01
N ILE A 70 8.60 -8.44 -23.13
CA ILE A 70 10.02 -8.64 -22.84
C ILE A 70 10.92 -7.70 -23.65
N ASN A 71 10.50 -7.32 -24.85
CA ASN A 71 11.22 -6.39 -25.72
C ASN A 71 11.26 -4.94 -25.18
N ALA A 72 10.40 -4.62 -24.21
CA ALA A 72 10.39 -3.33 -23.54
C ALA A 72 11.44 -3.22 -22.41
N ILE A 73 12.06 -4.35 -22.06
CA ILE A 73 12.97 -4.46 -20.93
C ILE A 73 14.39 -4.02 -21.34
N LYS A 74 14.97 -3.14 -20.55
CA LYS A 74 16.36 -2.69 -20.71
C LYS A 74 17.30 -3.61 -19.91
N GLY A 75 17.81 -4.64 -20.55
CA GLY A 75 18.58 -5.71 -19.92
C GLY A 75 17.64 -6.76 -19.28
N ASP A 76 18.00 -7.26 -18.10
CA ASP A 76 17.17 -8.23 -17.37
C ASP A 76 16.09 -7.53 -16.54
N PRO A 77 14.93 -8.17 -16.35
CA PRO A 77 13.96 -7.75 -15.37
C PRO A 77 14.59 -7.69 -13.96
N PHE A 78 14.08 -6.83 -13.09
CA PHE A 78 14.50 -6.84 -11.68
C PHE A 78 14.12 -8.18 -11.05
N PRO A 79 14.99 -8.77 -10.24
CA PRO A 79 14.80 -10.12 -9.71
C PRO A 79 13.64 -10.18 -8.71
N ALA A 80 13.03 -11.36 -8.61
CA ALA A 80 12.10 -11.68 -7.54
C ALA A 80 12.73 -11.47 -6.16
N ASN A 81 11.88 -11.28 -5.14
CA ASN A 81 12.28 -10.94 -3.77
C ASN A 81 13.06 -9.62 -3.67
N SER A 82 12.75 -8.69 -4.57
CA SER A 82 13.19 -7.29 -4.49
C SER A 82 12.13 -6.43 -3.80
N ILE A 83 12.55 -5.35 -3.15
CA ILE A 83 11.64 -4.37 -2.58
C ILE A 83 11.65 -3.12 -3.47
N ILE A 84 10.48 -2.61 -3.82
CA ILE A 84 10.34 -1.30 -4.45
C ILE A 84 9.98 -0.27 -3.40
N VAL A 85 10.66 0.86 -3.40
CA VAL A 85 10.43 1.99 -2.49
C VAL A 85 10.13 3.23 -3.31
N ALA A 86 9.04 3.91 -2.99
CA ALA A 86 8.67 5.17 -3.63
C ALA A 86 9.60 6.30 -3.15
N THR A 87 10.55 6.69 -3.98
CA THR A 87 11.56 7.72 -3.67
C THR A 87 11.25 9.08 -4.31
N SER A 88 10.13 9.17 -5.05
CA SER A 88 9.63 10.43 -5.61
C SER A 88 8.11 10.45 -5.70
N ALA A 89 7.52 11.62 -5.59
CA ALA A 89 6.08 11.93 -5.59
C ALA A 89 5.32 11.39 -4.37
N THR A 90 5.03 10.09 -4.28
CA THR A 90 4.35 9.43 -3.15
C THR A 90 5.36 8.78 -2.21
N ILE A 91 6.21 9.59 -1.59
CA ILE A 91 7.30 9.10 -0.73
C ILE A 91 6.75 8.42 0.52
N GLY A 92 7.39 7.30 0.92
CA GLY A 92 7.05 6.53 2.10
C GLY A 92 5.99 5.47 1.84
N GLU A 93 6.03 4.85 0.67
CA GLU A 93 5.31 3.63 0.33
C GLU A 93 6.28 2.64 -0.30
N HIS A 94 6.15 1.35 0.04
CA HIS A 94 7.01 0.29 -0.48
C HIS A 94 6.22 -0.99 -0.71
N ALA A 95 6.80 -1.92 -1.48
CA ALA A 95 6.25 -3.27 -1.65
C ALA A 95 7.35 -4.31 -1.86
N LEU A 96 7.12 -5.53 -1.38
CA LEU A 96 7.89 -6.72 -1.72
C LEU A 96 7.37 -7.30 -3.03
N ILE A 97 8.25 -7.44 -4.02
CA ILE A 97 7.94 -8.03 -5.31
C ILE A 97 8.45 -9.46 -5.35
N THR A 98 7.56 -10.42 -5.52
CA THR A 98 7.88 -11.85 -5.46
C THR A 98 8.16 -12.50 -6.81
N VAL A 99 8.04 -11.73 -7.90
CA VAL A 99 8.26 -12.17 -9.29
C VAL A 99 9.25 -11.27 -10.03
N PRO A 100 9.93 -11.74 -11.06
CA PRO A 100 10.73 -10.87 -11.94
C PRO A 100 9.85 -9.80 -12.59
N SER A 101 10.28 -8.52 -12.56
CA SER A 101 9.40 -7.41 -12.93
C SER A 101 10.16 -6.15 -13.31
N ILE A 102 9.43 -5.12 -13.71
CA ILE A 102 9.87 -3.73 -13.71
C ILE A 102 8.83 -2.85 -13.00
N ALA A 103 9.21 -1.64 -12.61
CA ALA A 103 8.31 -0.64 -12.02
C ALA A 103 8.53 0.73 -12.67
N ASN A 104 7.62 1.65 -12.46
CA ASN A 104 7.77 3.01 -12.97
C ASN A 104 8.94 3.75 -12.30
N GLN A 105 9.34 4.88 -12.86
CA GLN A 105 10.50 5.67 -12.43
C GLN A 105 10.36 6.32 -11.04
N ARG A 106 9.19 6.24 -10.40
CA ARG A 106 8.99 6.75 -9.02
C ARG A 106 9.57 5.82 -7.96
N PHE A 107 9.79 4.56 -8.35
CA PHE A 107 10.34 3.56 -7.46
C PHE A 107 11.84 3.37 -7.64
N THR A 108 12.50 3.14 -6.53
CA THR A 108 13.84 2.58 -6.46
C THR A 108 13.74 1.13 -5.99
N TYR A 109 14.31 0.20 -6.76
CA TYR A 109 14.45 -1.21 -6.38
C TYR A 109 15.58 -1.37 -5.38
N LEU A 110 15.33 -2.14 -4.33
CA LEU A 110 16.31 -2.69 -3.40
C LEU A 110 16.46 -4.17 -3.73
N MET A 111 17.56 -4.53 -4.36
CA MET A 111 17.90 -5.90 -4.72
C MET A 111 18.99 -6.40 -3.79
N ILE A 112 18.68 -7.41 -3.00
CA ILE A 112 19.64 -7.97 -2.04
C ILE A 112 20.87 -8.51 -2.77
N LYS A 113 22.08 -8.17 -2.30
CA LYS A 113 23.32 -8.67 -2.86
C LYS A 113 23.51 -10.16 -2.56
N ASN A 114 24.12 -10.89 -3.46
CA ASN A 114 24.25 -12.35 -3.37
C ASN A 114 24.84 -12.83 -2.03
N GLN A 115 25.82 -12.09 -1.50
CA GLN A 115 26.48 -12.43 -0.22
C GLN A 115 25.55 -12.36 1.00
N TYR A 116 24.45 -11.59 0.91
CA TYR A 116 23.48 -11.39 1.99
C TYR A 116 22.17 -12.18 1.82
N ARG A 117 21.97 -12.91 0.72
CA ARG A 117 20.73 -13.65 0.43
C ARG A 117 20.37 -14.69 1.49
N ASN A 118 21.37 -15.28 2.13
CA ASN A 118 21.17 -16.29 3.17
C ASN A 118 21.11 -15.68 4.58
N GLU A 119 21.37 -14.38 4.71
CA GLU A 119 21.39 -13.68 5.99
C GLU A 119 20.09 -12.93 6.28
N TYR A 120 19.30 -12.63 5.24
CA TYR A 120 18.07 -11.85 5.37
C TYR A 120 16.87 -12.57 4.75
N ASP A 121 15.78 -12.62 5.51
CA ASP A 121 14.47 -13.01 5.02
C ASP A 121 13.84 -11.84 4.25
N PRO A 122 13.38 -12.03 3.00
CA PRO A 122 12.78 -10.95 2.21
C PRO A 122 11.55 -10.30 2.87
N LYS A 123 10.73 -11.06 3.60
CA LYS A 123 9.59 -10.51 4.33
C LYS A 123 10.03 -9.70 5.55
N PHE A 124 11.09 -10.11 6.23
CA PHE A 124 11.66 -9.32 7.31
C PHE A 124 12.14 -7.96 6.81
N LEU A 125 12.87 -7.95 5.69
CA LEU A 125 13.30 -6.71 5.04
C LEU A 125 12.12 -5.84 4.62
N TYR A 126 11.07 -6.45 4.06
CA TYR A 126 9.82 -5.77 3.73
C TYR A 126 9.22 -5.10 4.98
N TYR A 127 9.03 -5.83 6.06
CA TYR A 127 8.50 -5.24 7.30
C TYR A 127 9.41 -4.16 7.88
N TYR A 128 10.72 -4.31 7.76
CA TYR A 128 11.64 -3.28 8.24
C TYR A 128 11.62 -2.01 7.38
N CYS A 129 11.21 -2.11 6.12
CA CYS A 129 11.04 -0.96 5.22
C CYS A 129 9.94 0.02 5.66
N PHE A 130 9.01 -0.33 6.56
CA PHE A 130 8.13 0.67 7.18
C PHE A 130 8.92 1.75 7.94
N LYS A 131 10.03 1.39 8.56
CA LYS A 131 10.95 2.35 9.18
C LYS A 131 11.75 3.17 8.14
N LEU A 132 12.08 2.55 7.03
CA LEU A 132 12.70 3.25 5.90
C LEU A 132 11.74 4.28 5.29
N ASP A 133 10.45 3.97 5.21
CA ASP A 133 9.42 4.90 4.72
C ASP A 133 9.33 6.17 5.58
N GLU A 134 9.36 6.01 6.91
CA GLU A 134 9.39 7.14 7.85
C GLU A 134 10.65 7.97 7.65
N TYR A 135 11.80 7.30 7.59
CA TYR A 135 13.08 7.96 7.33
C TYR A 135 13.12 8.70 5.99
N CYS A 136 12.53 8.14 4.94
CA CYS A 136 12.42 8.80 3.64
C CYS A 136 11.63 10.11 3.70
N LYS A 137 10.57 10.17 4.51
CA LYS A 137 9.75 11.38 4.71
C LYS A 137 10.54 12.49 5.41
N GLU A 138 11.51 12.15 6.25
CA GLU A 138 12.39 13.10 6.94
C GLU A 138 13.58 13.54 6.06
N CYS A 139 13.94 12.77 5.04
CA CYS A 139 15.12 12.96 4.21
C CYS A 139 14.79 13.49 2.81
N LEU A 140 13.98 14.54 2.71
CA LEU A 140 13.59 15.12 1.44
C LEU A 140 14.62 16.12 0.91
N ASN A 141 14.78 16.15 -0.41
CA ASN A 141 15.49 17.22 -1.08
C ASN A 141 14.66 18.52 -1.07
N GLN A 142 15.30 19.63 -0.83
CA GLN A 142 14.71 20.96 -1.01
C GLN A 142 14.65 21.29 -2.51
N GLY A 143 13.52 21.05 -3.15
CA GLY A 143 13.30 21.31 -4.57
C GLY A 143 11.82 21.38 -4.93
N ASN A 144 11.52 21.79 -6.17
CA ASN A 144 10.13 21.93 -6.67
C ASN A 144 9.36 20.61 -6.75
N PHE A 145 10.07 19.47 -6.73
CA PHE A 145 9.47 18.14 -6.70
C PHE A 145 10.00 17.36 -5.51
N ALA A 146 9.09 16.82 -4.72
CA ALA A 146 9.44 15.98 -3.58
C ALA A 146 10.19 14.73 -4.06
N SER A 147 11.42 14.58 -3.62
CA SER A 147 12.26 13.40 -3.85
C SER A 147 13.15 13.15 -2.63
N VAL A 148 13.50 11.88 -2.42
CA VAL A 148 14.36 11.47 -1.32
C VAL A 148 15.81 11.82 -1.64
N ASP A 149 16.55 12.31 -0.64
CA ASP A 149 18.01 12.45 -0.73
C ASP A 149 18.67 11.06 -0.77
N MET A 150 19.10 10.65 -1.96
CA MET A 150 19.68 9.31 -2.17
C MET A 150 20.98 9.07 -1.42
N LYS A 151 21.71 10.12 -1.02
CA LYS A 151 22.92 9.99 -0.18
C LYS A 151 22.54 9.63 1.27
N LYS A 152 21.44 10.19 1.79
CA LYS A 152 20.91 9.81 3.10
C LYS A 152 20.26 8.45 3.01
N PHE A 153 19.43 8.20 2.00
CA PHE A 153 18.76 6.92 1.75
C PHE A 153 19.74 5.74 1.79
N SER A 154 20.88 5.86 1.12
CA SER A 154 21.91 4.80 1.09
C SER A 154 22.56 4.50 2.45
N LYS A 155 22.46 5.42 3.42
CA LYS A 155 23.01 5.28 4.77
C LYS A 155 22.01 4.73 5.79
N PHE A 156 20.75 4.56 5.42
CA PHE A 156 19.74 3.97 6.31
C PHE A 156 20.22 2.60 6.82
N GLN A 157 20.04 2.35 8.12
CA GLN A 157 20.61 1.20 8.79
C GLN A 157 19.60 0.06 8.91
N PHE A 158 19.97 -1.13 8.47
CA PHE A 158 19.21 -2.36 8.64
C PHE A 158 19.86 -3.24 9.73
N PRO A 159 19.08 -3.83 10.64
CA PRO A 159 19.61 -4.74 11.65
C PRO A 159 20.02 -6.07 11.03
N ARG A 160 21.17 -6.57 11.41
CA ARG A 160 21.64 -7.92 11.07
C ARG A 160 21.26 -8.87 12.20
N LEU A 161 20.10 -9.48 12.06
CA LEU A 161 19.56 -10.42 13.04
C LEU A 161 19.75 -11.87 12.58
N PRO A 162 19.93 -12.84 13.49
CA PRO A 162 19.82 -14.25 13.16
C PRO A 162 18.49 -14.58 12.49
N MET A 163 18.52 -15.50 11.51
CA MET A 163 17.32 -15.89 10.73
C MET A 163 16.16 -16.38 11.59
N GLU A 164 16.44 -16.99 12.73
CA GLU A 164 15.42 -17.45 13.66
C GLU A 164 14.61 -16.29 14.25
N ILE A 165 15.29 -15.20 14.62
CA ILE A 165 14.64 -13.97 15.12
C ILE A 165 13.85 -13.30 13.99
N GLN A 166 14.42 -13.19 12.78
CA GLN A 166 13.74 -12.60 11.64
C GLN A 166 12.43 -13.34 11.33
N ARG A 167 12.45 -14.68 11.29
CA ARG A 167 11.27 -15.51 11.04
C ARG A 167 10.22 -15.39 12.14
N GLU A 168 10.64 -15.29 13.40
CA GLU A 168 9.69 -15.07 14.49
C GLU A 168 8.98 -13.70 14.37
N ILE A 169 9.74 -12.65 14.05
CA ILE A 169 9.18 -11.32 13.79
C ILE A 169 8.19 -11.37 12.61
N VAL A 170 8.58 -12.00 11.51
CA VAL A 170 7.71 -12.16 10.32
C VAL A 170 6.43 -12.91 10.70
N GLY A 171 6.53 -14.02 11.44
CA GLY A 171 5.37 -14.81 11.86
C GLY A 171 4.39 -14.00 12.72
N VAL A 172 4.88 -13.19 13.64
CA VAL A 172 4.05 -12.30 14.45
C VAL A 172 3.35 -11.24 13.58
N LEU A 173 4.09 -10.58 12.70
CA LEU A 173 3.54 -9.50 11.84
C LEU A 173 2.57 -10.02 10.77
N ASP A 174 2.87 -11.19 10.18
CA ASP A 174 1.95 -11.87 9.25
C ASP A 174 0.63 -12.20 9.94
N ASN A 175 0.67 -12.72 11.18
CA ASN A 175 -0.53 -13.03 11.95
C ASN A 175 -1.38 -11.77 12.23
N TYR A 176 -0.75 -10.67 12.65
CA TYR A 176 -1.47 -9.41 12.84
C TYR A 176 -2.09 -8.89 11.55
N THR A 177 -1.38 -8.97 10.43
CA THR A 177 -1.88 -8.56 9.12
C THR A 177 -3.11 -9.40 8.72
N GLU A 178 -3.04 -10.73 8.89
CA GLU A 178 -4.14 -11.64 8.59
C GLU A 178 -5.37 -11.37 9.46
N VAL A 179 -5.17 -11.24 10.78
CA VAL A 179 -6.27 -10.94 11.72
C VAL A 179 -6.92 -9.59 11.39
N THR A 180 -6.12 -8.57 11.11
CA THR A 180 -6.62 -7.25 10.72
C THR A 180 -7.44 -7.31 9.43
N ALA A 181 -6.98 -8.06 8.43
CA ALA A 181 -7.72 -8.24 7.18
C ALA A 181 -9.06 -8.95 7.41
N LYS A 182 -9.10 -9.99 8.25
CA LYS A 182 -10.35 -10.70 8.61
C LYS A 182 -11.34 -9.78 9.33
N ILE A 183 -10.87 -8.98 10.29
CA ILE A 183 -11.70 -8.02 11.01
C ILE A 183 -12.27 -6.97 10.04
N LYS A 184 -11.43 -6.40 9.17
CA LYS A 184 -11.86 -5.42 8.16
C LYS A 184 -12.95 -6.00 7.25
N ALA A 185 -12.76 -7.19 6.69
CA ALA A 185 -13.73 -7.85 5.84
C ALA A 185 -15.06 -8.16 6.58
N SER A 186 -15.01 -8.48 7.87
CA SER A 186 -16.21 -8.69 8.68
C SER A 186 -16.98 -7.39 8.92
N LEU A 187 -16.26 -6.30 9.25
CA LEU A 187 -16.85 -4.98 9.45
C LEU A 187 -17.48 -4.42 8.16
N GLU A 188 -16.85 -4.62 7.02
CA GLU A 188 -17.41 -4.22 5.71
C GLU A 188 -18.74 -4.95 5.42
N LYS A 189 -18.82 -6.25 5.70
CA LYS A 189 -20.09 -7.03 5.57
C LYS A 189 -21.17 -6.50 6.51
N GLU A 190 -20.81 -6.21 7.77
CA GLU A 190 -21.76 -5.66 8.74
C GLU A 190 -22.24 -4.27 8.31
N LEU A 191 -21.35 -3.41 7.84
CA LEU A 191 -21.70 -2.08 7.35
C LEU A 191 -22.76 -2.16 6.23
N VAL A 192 -22.54 -3.03 5.24
CA VAL A 192 -23.52 -3.25 4.14
C VAL A 192 -24.86 -3.76 4.68
N ALA A 193 -24.84 -4.66 5.66
CA ALA A 193 -26.07 -5.19 6.27
C ALA A 193 -26.84 -4.11 7.04
N ARG A 194 -26.13 -3.26 7.80
CA ARG A 194 -26.72 -2.12 8.53
C ARG A 194 -27.29 -1.06 7.59
N GLN A 195 -26.58 -0.78 6.49
CA GLN A 195 -27.07 0.13 5.45
C GLN A 195 -28.43 -0.34 4.89
N LYS A 196 -28.52 -1.62 4.50
CA LYS A 196 -29.78 -2.22 4.01
C LYS A 196 -30.88 -2.19 5.08
N GLN A 197 -30.54 -2.46 6.33
CA GLN A 197 -31.48 -2.40 7.45
C GLN A 197 -32.02 -0.97 7.63
N TYR A 198 -31.11 0.04 7.58
CA TYR A 198 -31.50 1.43 7.67
C TYR A 198 -32.44 1.83 6.53
N GLU A 199 -32.10 1.50 5.29
CA GLU A 199 -32.93 1.78 4.12
C GLU A 199 -34.31 1.17 4.24
N PHE A 200 -34.39 -0.11 4.63
CA PHE A 200 -35.64 -0.80 4.85
C PHE A 200 -36.54 -0.10 5.90
N TYR A 201 -35.97 0.21 7.07
CA TYR A 201 -36.76 0.88 8.12
C TYR A 201 -37.10 2.33 7.78
N ARG A 202 -36.18 3.07 7.16
CA ARG A 202 -36.44 4.43 6.66
C ARG A 202 -37.65 4.42 5.75
N ASP A 203 -37.65 3.58 4.74
CA ASP A 203 -38.73 3.54 3.75
C ASP A 203 -40.03 3.06 4.37
N LYS A 204 -39.99 2.03 5.21
CA LYS A 204 -41.15 1.53 5.94
C LYS A 204 -41.78 2.58 6.88
N LEU A 205 -40.96 3.34 7.60
CA LEU A 205 -41.44 4.35 8.53
C LEU A 205 -41.98 5.58 7.76
N LEU A 206 -41.35 5.96 6.66
CA LEU A 206 -41.76 7.13 5.86
C LEU A 206 -42.96 6.83 4.95
N THR A 207 -43.30 5.58 4.68
CA THR A 207 -44.54 5.22 3.98
C THR A 207 -45.76 5.24 4.91
N PHE A 208 -45.55 5.38 6.22
CA PHE A 208 -46.62 5.39 7.24
C PHE A 208 -47.53 4.14 7.23
N ASP A 209 -47.14 3.04 6.57
CA ASP A 209 -47.90 1.80 6.50
C ASP A 209 -48.08 1.18 7.86
N VAL A 210 -47.15 1.40 8.78
CA VAL A 210 -47.24 0.91 10.17
C VAL A 210 -48.36 1.61 10.96
N LEU A 211 -48.78 2.81 10.52
CA LEU A 211 -49.74 3.66 11.20
C LEU A 211 -51.19 3.49 10.64
N ARG A 212 -51.36 2.68 9.58
CA ARG A 212 -52.66 2.43 8.95
C ARG A 212 -53.65 1.66 9.86
N GLY A 213 -53.21 1.10 11.00
CA GLY A 213 -54.06 0.50 12.00
C GLY A 213 -54.61 1.42 13.10
N GLY A 214 -54.24 2.70 13.09
CA GLY A 214 -54.65 3.73 14.05
C GLY A 214 -55.56 4.78 13.45
N THR A 215 -56.38 5.40 14.27
CA THR A 215 -57.35 6.46 13.92
C THR A 215 -56.68 7.82 13.60
N ILE A 216 -55.50 7.84 13.04
CA ILE A 216 -54.80 9.06 12.70
C ILE A 216 -55.04 9.36 11.20
N ASP A 217 -55.78 10.42 10.94
CA ASP A 217 -56.07 10.92 9.61
C ASP A 217 -54.86 11.70 9.09
N PHE A 218 -54.03 11.09 8.20
CA PHE A 218 -52.91 11.75 7.57
C PHE A 218 -53.41 12.65 6.44
N ARG A 219 -53.14 13.98 6.55
CA ARG A 219 -53.39 14.93 5.48
C ARG A 219 -52.07 15.21 4.75
N TRP A 220 -52.02 14.74 3.52
CA TRP A 220 -50.94 15.11 2.61
C TRP A 220 -51.11 16.54 2.14
N ARG A 221 -50.01 17.32 2.16
CA ARG A 221 -49.94 18.66 1.59
C ARG A 221 -48.85 18.71 0.55
N MET A 222 -49.04 19.59 -0.44
CA MET A 222 -47.97 19.85 -1.41
C MET A 222 -46.79 20.57 -0.75
N LEU A 223 -45.60 20.33 -1.24
CA LEU A 223 -44.40 20.92 -0.66
C LEU A 223 -44.44 22.47 -0.72
N CYS A 224 -44.99 23.05 -1.78
CA CYS A 224 -45.20 24.49 -1.93
C CYS A 224 -46.19 25.10 -0.93
N GLU A 225 -47.02 24.30 -0.23
CA GLU A 225 -47.93 24.77 0.81
C GLU A 225 -47.27 24.89 2.17
N ILE A 226 -46.10 24.22 2.38
CA ILE A 226 -45.43 24.11 3.67
C ILE A 226 -44.00 24.66 3.66
N ALA A 227 -43.43 24.95 2.50
CA ALA A 227 -42.08 25.47 2.35
C ALA A 227 -41.92 26.34 1.12
N ASP A 228 -41.16 27.44 1.25
CA ASP A 228 -40.69 28.24 0.13
C ASP A 228 -39.52 27.51 -0.55
N ILE A 229 -39.68 27.30 -1.87
CA ILE A 229 -38.67 26.59 -2.66
C ILE A 229 -37.94 27.61 -3.52
N SER A 230 -36.64 27.76 -3.31
CA SER A 230 -35.74 28.53 -4.16
C SER A 230 -34.55 27.72 -4.62
N THR A 231 -34.12 27.91 -5.86
CA THR A 231 -32.84 27.39 -6.33
C THR A 231 -31.71 28.23 -5.80
N GLY A 232 -30.65 27.60 -5.25
CA GLY A 232 -29.45 28.35 -4.88
C GLY A 232 -28.86 29.08 -6.08
N ASN A 233 -28.61 30.39 -5.92
CA ASN A 233 -27.91 31.17 -6.93
C ASN A 233 -26.47 30.64 -7.04
N SER A 234 -26.10 30.13 -8.21
CA SER A 234 -24.68 30.04 -8.56
C SER A 234 -24.17 31.48 -8.70
N ASN A 235 -23.29 31.91 -7.78
CA ASN A 235 -22.52 33.12 -7.95
C ASN A 235 -21.63 32.95 -9.19
N THR A 236 -22.09 33.37 -10.34
CA THR A 236 -21.23 33.74 -11.46
C THR A 236 -20.52 35.02 -11.03
N ASN A 237 -19.31 34.91 -10.51
CA ASN A 237 -18.41 36.06 -10.46
C ASN A 237 -18.00 36.38 -11.88
N GLU A 238 -18.74 37.28 -12.50
CA GLU A 238 -18.27 38.14 -13.58
C GLU A 238 -17.44 39.27 -12.93
N ALA A 239 -16.15 39.27 -13.14
CA ALA A 239 -15.29 40.45 -13.25
C ALA A 239 -13.95 40.05 -13.87
#